data_ec27fefc808bde25923cf1053056ec53
#
_entry.id   ec27fefc808bde25923cf1053056ec53
#
_cell.length_a   1.000
_cell.length_b   1.000
_cell.length_c   1.000
_cell.angle_alpha   90.00
_cell.angle_beta   90.00
_cell.angle_gamma   90.00
#
_symmetry.space_group_name_H-M   'P 1'
#
loop_
_entity.id
_entity.type
_entity.pdbx_description
1 polymer ?
#
loop_
_entity_poly.entity_id
_entity_poly.type
_entity_poly.pdbx_seq_one_letter_code
_entity_poly.pdbx_strand_id
1 'polypeptide(L)'
;AARTGAEIVAPDAIYDVKADIYAPCALGATLNPQTLDRITAKAVVGAANNQLATADIGQKLFERGVLYAPDYVVNGGGIINVASELNARNTGGAYDAAWVETKLSRLMETLDEVLERSASEGRPTHEIADAIAEARINAARADKAEQLKAA
;
A
#
# COMPACT_ATOMS: atom_id res chain seq x y z
N ALA A 1 -18.19 13.11 -11.21
CA ALA A 1 -18.42 14.55 -11.04
C ALA A 1 -19.85 14.86 -10.60
N ALA A 2 -20.89 14.62 -11.42
CA ALA A 2 -22.27 15.03 -11.10
C ALA A 2 -22.80 14.50 -9.75
N ARG A 3 -22.45 13.27 -9.38
CA ARG A 3 -22.91 12.64 -8.13
C ARG A 3 -22.11 13.03 -6.89
N THR A 4 -20.86 13.39 -7.05
CA THR A 4 -19.90 13.62 -5.94
C THR A 4 -19.47 15.08 -5.81
N GLY A 5 -19.78 15.94 -6.78
CA GLY A 5 -19.26 17.30 -6.85
C GLY A 5 -17.76 17.38 -7.24
N ALA A 6 -17.13 16.24 -7.59
CA ALA A 6 -15.72 16.22 -7.95
C ALA A 6 -15.45 17.02 -9.23
N GLU A 7 -14.38 17.76 -9.25
CA GLU A 7 -13.88 18.44 -10.44
C GLU A 7 -13.18 17.45 -11.37
N ILE A 8 -13.41 17.57 -12.66
CA ILE A 8 -12.73 16.77 -13.71
C ILE A 8 -11.59 17.62 -14.25
N VAL A 9 -10.39 17.08 -14.20
CA VAL A 9 -9.19 17.69 -14.77
C VAL A 9 -8.60 16.83 -15.88
N ALA A 10 -7.79 17.40 -16.76
CA ALA A 10 -7.05 16.63 -17.75
C ALA A 10 -6.10 15.64 -17.05
N PRO A 11 -5.85 14.44 -17.62
CA PRO A 11 -5.02 13.43 -16.97
C PRO A 11 -3.63 13.92 -16.54
N ASP A 12 -3.00 14.78 -17.35
CA ASP A 12 -1.70 15.34 -17.01
C ASP A 12 -1.78 16.47 -15.97
N ALA A 13 -2.91 17.18 -15.88
CA ALA A 13 -3.09 18.27 -14.93
C ALA A 13 -3.33 17.80 -13.49
N ILE A 14 -3.60 16.51 -13.27
CA ILE A 14 -3.87 15.97 -11.94
C ILE A 14 -2.71 16.18 -10.96
N TYR A 15 -1.48 16.19 -11.43
CA TYR A 15 -0.28 16.35 -10.60
C TYR A 15 -0.13 17.77 -10.04
N ASP A 16 -0.75 18.79 -10.69
CA ASP A 16 -0.68 20.19 -10.27
C ASP A 16 -1.83 20.60 -9.36
N VAL A 17 -2.80 19.68 -9.12
CA VAL A 17 -3.94 19.95 -8.26
C VAL A 17 -3.49 20.08 -6.81
N LYS A 18 -3.82 21.20 -6.18
CA LYS A 18 -3.57 21.40 -4.75
C LYS A 18 -4.56 20.54 -3.95
N ALA A 19 -4.03 19.51 -3.32
CA ALA A 19 -4.80 18.58 -2.48
C ALA A 19 -3.95 18.13 -1.28
N ASP A 20 -4.57 17.69 -0.21
CA ASP A 20 -3.85 17.10 0.92
C ASP A 20 -3.36 15.68 0.59
N ILE A 21 -4.11 14.94 -0.23
CA ILE A 21 -3.81 13.56 -0.61
C ILE A 21 -3.83 13.44 -2.13
N TYR A 22 -2.77 12.87 -2.71
CA TYR A 22 -2.76 12.38 -4.07
C TYR A 22 -3.02 10.85 -4.05
N ALA A 23 -4.07 10.40 -4.74
CA ALA A 23 -4.50 9.00 -4.75
C ALA A 23 -4.37 8.38 -6.16
N PRO A 24 -3.21 7.84 -6.56
CA PRO A 24 -3.07 7.13 -7.83
C PRO A 24 -3.84 5.80 -7.77
N CYS A 25 -4.94 5.70 -8.55
CA CYS A 25 -5.82 4.53 -8.57
C CYS A 25 -6.00 3.90 -9.96
N ALA A 26 -5.19 4.30 -10.95
CA ALA A 26 -5.31 3.82 -12.33
C ALA A 26 -4.04 3.11 -12.80
N LEU A 27 -2.99 3.85 -13.14
CA LEU A 27 -1.76 3.32 -13.72
C LEU A 27 -0.59 3.35 -12.73
N GLY A 28 0.33 2.41 -12.88
CA GLY A 28 1.60 2.40 -12.19
C GLY A 28 2.58 3.46 -12.72
N ALA A 29 3.72 3.61 -12.05
CA ALA A 29 4.80 4.53 -12.38
C ALA A 29 4.37 6.01 -12.53
N THR A 30 3.26 6.40 -11.90
CA THR A 30 2.79 7.78 -11.88
C THR A 30 3.64 8.68 -10.98
N LEU A 31 4.36 8.10 -10.03
CA LEU A 31 5.38 8.75 -9.23
C LEU A 31 6.74 8.53 -9.90
N ASN A 32 7.20 9.51 -10.64
CA ASN A 32 8.41 9.46 -11.46
C ASN A 32 9.12 10.83 -11.48
N PRO A 33 10.33 10.95 -12.05
CA PRO A 33 11.07 12.22 -12.05
C PRO A 33 10.34 13.41 -12.68
N GLN A 34 9.42 13.17 -13.62
CA GLN A 34 8.68 14.22 -14.32
C GLN A 34 7.46 14.72 -13.53
N THR A 35 6.87 13.86 -12.69
CA THR A 35 5.65 14.18 -11.95
C THR A 35 5.92 14.54 -10.49
N LEU A 36 7.03 14.05 -9.93
CA LEU A 36 7.36 14.19 -8.51
C LEU A 36 7.35 15.65 -8.05
N ASP A 37 7.97 16.54 -8.80
CA ASP A 37 8.10 17.96 -8.41
C ASP A 37 6.79 18.75 -8.58
N ARG A 38 5.84 18.22 -9.31
CA ARG A 38 4.50 18.79 -9.51
C ARG A 38 3.55 18.46 -8.36
N ILE A 39 3.76 17.34 -7.69
CA ILE A 39 2.91 16.87 -6.58
C ILE A 39 3.17 17.74 -5.35
N THR A 40 2.12 18.45 -4.90
CA THR A 40 2.14 19.29 -3.70
C THR A 40 1.40 18.67 -2.52
N ALA A 41 0.85 17.48 -2.68
CA ALA A 41 0.13 16.76 -1.65
C ALA A 41 1.06 16.38 -0.48
N LYS A 42 0.50 16.34 0.72
CA LYS A 42 1.19 15.93 1.95
C LYS A 42 1.34 14.41 2.05
N ALA A 43 0.44 13.68 1.39
CA ALA A 43 0.45 12.23 1.38
C ALA A 43 0.10 11.68 -0.01
N VAL A 44 0.66 10.50 -0.31
CA VAL A 44 0.32 9.68 -1.47
C VAL A 44 -0.24 8.35 -0.97
N VAL A 45 -1.51 8.11 -1.24
CA VAL A 45 -2.24 6.89 -0.83
C VAL A 45 -3.21 6.49 -1.93
N GLY A 46 -2.93 5.43 -2.66
CA GLY A 46 -3.78 5.03 -3.79
C GLY A 46 -3.77 3.52 -4.05
N ALA A 47 -4.71 3.07 -4.86
CA ALA A 47 -4.94 1.65 -5.13
C ALA A 47 -4.19 1.12 -6.37
N ALA A 48 -3.50 1.98 -7.14
CA ALA A 48 -2.72 1.51 -8.29
C ALA A 48 -1.52 0.67 -7.83
N ASN A 49 -1.20 -0.37 -8.59
CA ASN A 49 0.01 -1.15 -8.37
C ASN A 49 1.26 -0.43 -8.95
N ASN A 50 2.42 -0.67 -8.34
CA ASN A 50 3.71 -0.18 -8.82
C ASN A 50 3.73 1.35 -9.03
N GLN A 51 3.26 2.09 -8.03
CA GLN A 51 3.12 3.55 -8.11
C GLN A 51 4.46 4.26 -8.29
N LEU A 52 5.51 3.79 -7.62
CA LEU A 52 6.88 4.30 -7.80
C LEU A 52 7.47 3.77 -9.10
N ALA A 53 7.97 4.64 -9.96
CA ALA A 53 8.70 4.24 -11.17
C ALA A 53 10.02 3.52 -10.82
N THR A 54 10.68 3.97 -9.77
CA THR A 54 11.94 3.42 -9.23
C THR A 54 11.98 3.61 -7.71
N ALA A 55 12.77 2.82 -7.00
CA ALA A 55 12.84 2.89 -5.53
C ALA A 55 13.35 4.25 -5.01
N ASP A 56 14.23 4.92 -5.74
CA ASP A 56 14.75 6.24 -5.38
C ASP A 56 13.65 7.34 -5.34
N ILE A 57 12.52 7.14 -6.01
CA ILE A 57 11.36 8.05 -5.91
C ILE A 57 10.77 8.00 -4.51
N GLY A 58 10.71 6.82 -3.88
CA GLY A 58 10.25 6.68 -2.49
C GLY A 58 11.16 7.42 -1.51
N GLN A 59 12.47 7.35 -1.72
CA GLN A 59 13.45 8.14 -0.94
C GLN A 59 13.22 9.65 -1.11
N LYS A 60 13.04 10.12 -2.34
CA LYS A 60 12.78 11.54 -2.63
C LYS A 60 11.47 12.05 -2.03
N LEU A 61 10.41 11.23 -2.01
CA LEU A 61 9.16 11.58 -1.31
C LEU A 61 9.40 11.77 0.19
N PHE A 62 10.14 10.84 0.81
CA PHE A 62 10.51 10.92 2.21
C PHE A 62 11.32 12.19 2.54
N GLU A 63 12.35 12.50 1.76
CA GLU A 63 13.18 13.72 1.91
C GLU A 63 12.37 15.01 1.77
N ARG A 64 11.31 14.99 0.97
CA ARG A 64 10.37 16.11 0.82
C ARG A 64 9.31 16.18 1.92
N GLY A 65 9.31 15.24 2.86
CA GLY A 65 8.30 15.15 3.91
C GLY A 65 6.91 14.74 3.39
N VAL A 66 6.83 14.11 2.22
CA VAL A 66 5.58 13.56 1.66
C VAL A 66 5.41 12.13 2.15
N LEU A 67 4.36 11.88 2.91
CA LEU A 67 4.02 10.55 3.39
C LEU A 67 3.61 9.67 2.19
N TYR A 68 4.33 8.59 1.95
CA TYR A 68 3.96 7.58 0.96
C TYR A 68 3.45 6.33 1.67
N ALA A 69 2.20 5.94 1.44
CA ALA A 69 1.70 4.63 1.84
C ALA A 69 2.04 3.61 0.74
N PRO A 70 2.94 2.62 0.98
CA PRO A 70 3.34 1.68 -0.05
C PRO A 70 2.13 0.96 -0.65
N ASP A 71 2.01 0.98 -1.97
CA ASP A 71 0.83 0.47 -2.68
C ASP A 71 0.55 -1.00 -2.35
N TYR A 72 1.57 -1.84 -2.28
CA TYR A 72 1.45 -3.26 -1.92
C TYR A 72 1.06 -3.50 -0.45
N VAL A 73 1.07 -2.46 0.40
CA VAL A 73 0.52 -2.52 1.76
C VAL A 73 -0.95 -2.10 1.74
N VAL A 74 -1.31 -1.01 1.04
CA VAL A 74 -2.65 -0.40 1.18
C VAL A 74 -3.67 -0.90 0.15
N ASN A 75 -3.26 -1.49 -0.96
CA ASN A 75 -4.19 -1.89 -2.03
C ASN A 75 -4.71 -3.33 -1.93
N GLY A 76 -4.37 -4.05 -0.85
CA GLY A 76 -4.75 -5.46 -0.66
C GLY A 76 -6.25 -5.73 -0.48
N GLY A 77 -7.08 -4.70 -0.30
CA GLY A 77 -8.51 -4.89 -0.01
C GLY A 77 -9.26 -5.66 -1.09
N GLY A 78 -8.99 -5.38 -2.35
CA GLY A 78 -9.64 -6.08 -3.47
C GLY A 78 -9.33 -7.57 -3.49
N ILE A 79 -8.09 -7.97 -3.33
CA ILE A 79 -7.70 -9.39 -3.31
C ILE A 79 -8.21 -10.11 -2.08
N ILE A 80 -8.30 -9.45 -0.93
CA ILE A 80 -8.90 -10.02 0.29
C ILE A 80 -10.37 -10.34 0.04
N ASN A 81 -11.13 -9.42 -0.56
CA ASN A 81 -12.53 -9.63 -0.88
C ASN A 81 -12.72 -10.81 -1.85
N VAL A 82 -11.98 -10.81 -2.96
CA VAL A 82 -12.02 -11.89 -3.96
C VAL A 82 -11.65 -13.25 -3.36
N ALA A 83 -10.69 -13.28 -2.42
CA ALA A 83 -10.31 -14.52 -1.75
C ALA A 83 -11.48 -15.14 -0.95
N SER A 84 -12.29 -14.32 -0.26
CA SER A 84 -13.51 -14.80 0.43
C SER A 84 -14.56 -15.30 -0.56
N GLU A 85 -14.78 -14.60 -1.69
CA GLU A 85 -15.71 -15.03 -2.74
C GLU A 85 -15.28 -16.37 -3.36
N LEU A 86 -14.00 -16.52 -3.70
CA LEU A 86 -13.46 -17.76 -4.27
C LEU A 86 -13.56 -18.92 -3.28
N ASN A 87 -13.26 -18.69 -2.00
CA ASN A 87 -13.39 -19.71 -0.97
C ASN A 87 -14.85 -20.17 -0.84
N ALA A 88 -15.80 -19.26 -0.76
CA ALA A 88 -17.23 -19.58 -0.73
C ALA A 88 -17.65 -20.42 -1.95
N ARG A 89 -17.22 -20.03 -3.14
CA ARG A 89 -17.50 -20.76 -4.38
C ARG A 89 -16.90 -22.17 -4.39
N ASN A 90 -15.67 -22.34 -3.94
CA ASN A 90 -14.94 -23.61 -4.00
C ASN A 90 -15.42 -24.60 -2.94
N THR A 91 -15.90 -24.12 -1.79
CA THR A 91 -16.37 -24.96 -0.66
C THR A 91 -17.88 -25.14 -0.63
N GLY A 92 -18.63 -24.44 -1.47
CA GLY A 92 -20.09 -24.36 -1.41
C GLY A 92 -20.61 -23.60 -0.20
N GLY A 93 -19.75 -22.85 0.47
CA GLY A 93 -20.06 -22.01 1.65
C GLY A 93 -20.60 -20.64 1.27
N ALA A 94 -20.79 -19.79 2.27
CA ALA A 94 -21.18 -18.39 2.09
C ALA A 94 -19.95 -17.46 2.09
N TYR A 95 -20.10 -16.26 1.53
CA TYR A 95 -19.14 -15.17 1.66
C TYR A 95 -18.94 -14.82 3.13
N ASP A 96 -17.70 -14.78 3.58
CA ASP A 96 -17.33 -14.51 4.96
C ASP A 96 -16.89 -13.04 5.15
N ALA A 97 -17.87 -12.19 5.44
CA ALA A 97 -17.65 -10.76 5.68
C ALA A 97 -16.77 -10.52 6.93
N ALA A 98 -16.93 -11.32 7.98
CA ALA A 98 -16.16 -11.16 9.22
C ALA A 98 -14.68 -11.49 9.00
N TRP A 99 -14.38 -12.51 8.20
CA TRP A 99 -13.01 -12.83 7.80
C TRP A 99 -12.40 -11.70 6.98
N VAL A 100 -13.14 -11.14 6.02
CA VAL A 100 -12.70 -10.00 5.21
C VAL A 100 -12.38 -8.80 6.09
N GLU A 101 -13.28 -8.44 7.01
CA GLU A 101 -13.08 -7.32 7.93
C GLU A 101 -11.85 -7.53 8.83
N THR A 102 -11.65 -8.74 9.35
CA THR A 102 -10.46 -9.10 10.12
C THR A 102 -9.18 -8.92 9.31
N LYS A 103 -9.19 -9.31 8.03
CA LYS A 103 -8.02 -9.15 7.14
C LYS A 103 -7.75 -7.69 6.80
N LEU A 104 -8.79 -6.89 6.57
CA LEU A 104 -8.65 -5.45 6.35
C LEU A 104 -8.09 -4.75 7.59
N SER A 105 -8.56 -5.09 8.79
CA SER A 105 -8.01 -4.54 10.04
C SER A 105 -6.52 -4.83 10.18
N ARG A 106 -6.08 -6.06 9.90
CA ARG A 106 -4.65 -6.41 9.93
C ARG A 106 -3.81 -5.67 8.88
N LEU A 107 -4.41 -5.34 7.74
CA LEU A 107 -3.74 -4.53 6.71
C LEU A 107 -3.52 -3.11 7.24
N MET A 108 -4.51 -2.52 7.92
CA MET A 108 -4.38 -1.22 8.56
C MET A 108 -3.34 -1.23 9.68
N GLU A 109 -3.35 -2.26 10.56
CA GLU A 109 -2.34 -2.44 11.60
C GLU A 109 -0.91 -2.53 11.00
N THR A 110 -0.77 -3.19 9.85
CA THR A 110 0.53 -3.25 9.15
C THR A 110 0.94 -1.87 8.60
N LEU A 111 0.00 -1.09 8.09
CA LEU A 111 0.29 0.28 7.65
C LEU A 111 0.72 1.16 8.83
N ASP A 112 0.01 1.08 9.96
CA ASP A 112 0.35 1.83 11.16
C ASP A 112 1.78 1.47 11.63
N GLU A 113 2.13 0.18 11.69
CA GLU A 113 3.50 -0.29 11.99
C GLU A 113 4.54 0.32 11.03
N VAL A 114 4.24 0.34 9.73
CA VAL A 114 5.14 0.92 8.72
C VAL A 114 5.35 2.41 8.96
N LEU A 115 4.28 3.16 9.22
CA LEU A 115 4.34 4.61 9.43
C LEU A 115 5.07 4.97 10.72
N GLU A 116 4.77 4.29 11.82
CA GLU A 116 5.43 4.51 13.12
C GLU A 116 6.92 4.22 13.05
N ARG A 117 7.30 3.09 12.42
CA ARG A 117 8.69 2.74 12.25
C ARG A 117 9.42 3.67 11.28
N SER A 118 8.79 4.09 10.19
CA SER A 118 9.36 5.08 9.27
C SER A 118 9.70 6.37 10.01
N ALA A 119 8.78 6.86 10.85
CA ALA A 119 9.01 8.07 11.64
C ALA A 119 10.11 7.90 12.70
N SER A 120 10.14 6.77 13.42
CA SER A 120 11.10 6.52 14.49
C SER A 120 12.50 6.16 13.99
N GLU A 121 12.60 5.43 12.88
CA GLU A 121 13.87 5.00 12.29
C GLU A 121 14.45 6.04 11.30
N GLY A 122 13.66 7.06 10.91
CA GLY A 122 14.08 8.07 9.94
C GLY A 122 14.33 7.48 8.55
N ARG A 123 13.51 6.52 8.12
CA ARG A 123 13.65 5.77 6.87
C ARG A 123 12.37 5.82 6.03
N PRO A 124 12.47 5.73 4.68
CA PRO A 124 11.31 5.69 3.81
C PRO A 124 10.36 4.52 4.12
N THR A 125 9.07 4.75 3.99
CA THR A 125 8.03 3.77 4.30
C THR A 125 8.13 2.47 3.49
N HIS A 126 8.53 2.52 2.22
CA HIS A 126 8.71 1.33 1.39
C HIS A 126 9.87 0.46 1.89
N GLU A 127 10.99 1.04 2.33
CA GLU A 127 12.08 0.26 2.93
C GLU A 127 11.67 -0.40 4.24
N ILE A 128 10.87 0.28 5.05
CA ILE A 128 10.33 -0.27 6.30
C ILE A 128 9.38 -1.43 6.00
N ALA A 129 8.48 -1.26 5.01
CA ALA A 129 7.55 -2.32 4.62
C ALA A 129 8.30 -3.58 4.14
N ASP A 130 9.33 -3.41 3.33
CA ASP A 130 10.18 -4.51 2.88
C ASP A 130 10.90 -5.19 4.06
N ALA A 131 11.48 -4.42 4.98
CA ALA A 131 12.14 -4.96 6.17
C ALA A 131 11.18 -5.75 7.08
N ILE A 132 9.94 -5.29 7.24
CA ILE A 132 8.90 -6.02 7.99
C ILE A 132 8.56 -7.35 7.29
N ALA A 133 8.40 -7.33 5.97
CA ALA A 133 8.10 -8.53 5.20
C ALA A 133 9.24 -9.55 5.27
N GLU A 134 10.49 -9.12 5.11
CA GLU A 134 11.67 -9.97 5.25
C GLU A 134 11.80 -10.58 6.64
N ALA A 135 11.58 -9.80 7.70
CA ALA A 135 11.61 -10.29 9.06
C ALA A 135 10.55 -11.38 9.31
N ARG A 136 9.32 -11.19 8.83
CA ARG A 136 8.23 -12.17 8.94
C ARG A 136 8.56 -13.47 8.16
N ILE A 137 9.13 -13.36 6.96
CA ILE A 137 9.54 -14.52 6.16
C ILE A 137 10.66 -15.30 6.87
N ASN A 138 11.66 -14.61 7.40
CA ASN A 138 12.79 -15.25 8.07
C ASN A 138 12.36 -15.92 9.38
N ALA A 139 11.47 -15.32 10.17
CA ALA A 139 10.88 -15.95 11.34
C ALA A 139 10.14 -17.25 10.98
N ALA A 140 9.26 -17.20 9.98
CA ALA A 140 8.53 -18.39 9.53
C ALA A 140 9.46 -19.52 9.01
N ARG A 141 10.56 -19.16 8.35
CA ARG A 141 11.58 -20.13 7.91
C ARG A 141 12.30 -20.78 9.09
N ALA A 142 12.64 -20.00 10.13
CA ALA A 142 13.28 -20.53 11.34
C ALA A 142 12.36 -21.49 12.07
N ASP A 143 11.10 -21.13 12.30
CA ASP A 143 10.11 -21.98 12.94
C ASP A 143 9.91 -23.31 12.21
N LYS A 144 9.82 -23.27 10.88
CA LYS A 144 9.71 -24.47 10.06
C LYS A 144 10.95 -25.36 10.16
N ALA A 145 12.13 -24.78 10.20
CA ALA A 145 13.39 -25.53 10.34
C ALA A 145 13.48 -26.23 11.73
N GLU A 146 13.00 -25.59 12.79
CA GLU A 146 12.92 -26.19 14.13
C GLU A 146 11.93 -27.36 14.16
N GLN A 147 10.74 -27.18 13.58
CA GLN A 147 9.73 -28.25 13.51
C GLN A 147 10.25 -29.49 12.75
N LEU A 148 11.01 -29.29 11.66
CA LEU A 148 11.60 -30.38 10.90
C LEU A 148 12.74 -31.11 11.65
N LYS A 149 13.40 -30.47 12.61
CA LYS A 149 14.43 -31.12 13.45
C LYS A 149 13.84 -31.90 14.63
N ALA A 150 12.60 -31.55 15.02
CA ALA A 150 11.91 -32.19 16.13
C ALA A 150 11.02 -33.39 15.71
N ALA A 151 10.83 -33.59 14.42
CA ALA A 151 10.06 -34.70 13.83
C ALA A 151 10.95 -35.87 13.38
#